data_e5249208b7191151ebd98b982841e7b0
#
_entry.id   e5249208b7191151ebd98b982841e7b0
#
_cell.length_a   1.000
_cell.length_b   1.000
_cell.length_c   1.000
_cell.angle_alpha   90.00
_cell.angle_beta   90.00
_cell.angle_gamma   90.00
#
_symmetry.space_group_name_H-M   'P 1'
#
loop_
_entity.id
_entity.type
_entity.pdbx_description
1 polymer ?
#
loop_
_entity_poly.entity_id
_entity_poly.type
_entity_poly.pdbx_seq_one_letter_code
_entity_poly.pdbx_strand_id
1 'polypeptide(L)'
;MTDPVALPILEFSQAGEARRIAMALASRLGFNETERGKVGIVVTEVANNLVQHADDGKLLLQPMTRNDIEGIEILALDKGPGMVNISECLRDGFSTAGTPGNGLGAISRLSALLDIYSVPNAGTALLTHLWASPLPTLQPNGNVSPDSNLELGVVCLPKPGEEVSGDAWASEHRDGGSLLIVADGLGHGPQAAQASLEAVRIFRENVHLSPTEIVEAAHAALLSTRGAAVGVAYVDFERQVVRFAGVGNIAGTILSPEGSYSMVSHNGTVGHEVRKIQEFVYQWPRCGLLVMYSDGLGTQWRLDRYAGLAARHPSLIAGVLYRDFNRGRDDVTVLVAREENLR
;
A
#
# COMPACT_ATOMS: atom_id res chain seq x y z
N MET A 1 8.02 12.09 -5.95
CA MET A 1 8.00 10.98 -4.98
C MET A 1 9.06 9.99 -5.39
N THR A 2 9.70 9.32 -4.45
CA THR A 2 10.62 8.22 -4.75
C THR A 2 9.77 6.98 -4.92
N ASP A 3 9.94 6.26 -6.04
CA ASP A 3 9.16 5.06 -6.32
C ASP A 3 9.46 3.95 -5.31
N PRO A 4 8.48 3.11 -4.97
CA PRO A 4 8.70 1.93 -4.13
C PRO A 4 9.65 0.95 -4.82
N VAL A 5 10.48 0.27 -4.03
CA VAL A 5 11.46 -0.70 -4.53
C VAL A 5 11.09 -2.09 -4.02
N ALA A 6 10.98 -3.06 -4.93
CA ALA A 6 10.75 -4.46 -4.60
C ALA A 6 12.04 -5.26 -4.86
N LEU A 7 12.52 -5.95 -3.85
CA LEU A 7 13.76 -6.73 -3.90
C LEU A 7 13.47 -8.20 -3.60
N PRO A 8 13.86 -9.15 -4.47
CA PRO A 8 13.89 -10.56 -4.10
C PRO A 8 15.00 -10.78 -3.06
N ILE A 9 14.71 -11.55 -2.02
CA ILE A 9 15.67 -11.86 -0.95
C ILE A 9 15.72 -13.38 -0.78
N LEU A 10 16.63 -13.99 -1.53
CA LEU A 10 16.80 -15.45 -1.59
C LEU A 10 18.15 -15.90 -1.01
N GLU A 11 19.12 -14.97 -0.91
CA GLU A 11 20.46 -15.24 -0.41
C GLU A 11 21.04 -14.06 0.38
N PHE A 12 22.05 -14.32 1.22
CA PHE A 12 22.64 -13.30 2.12
C PHE A 12 23.28 -12.11 1.38
N SER A 13 23.74 -12.29 0.15
CA SER A 13 24.28 -11.19 -0.66
C SER A 13 23.20 -10.12 -0.93
N GLN A 14 21.96 -10.53 -1.19
CA GLN A 14 20.81 -9.65 -1.41
C GLN A 14 20.39 -8.91 -0.13
N ALA A 15 20.60 -9.50 1.04
CA ALA A 15 20.39 -8.78 2.31
C ALA A 15 21.32 -7.55 2.44
N GLY A 16 22.60 -7.71 2.03
CA GLY A 16 23.55 -6.60 1.98
C GLY A 16 23.16 -5.52 0.96
N GLU A 17 22.61 -5.91 -0.18
CA GLU A 17 22.09 -5.00 -1.19
C GLU A 17 20.86 -4.23 -0.69
N ALA A 18 19.87 -4.93 -0.14
CA ALA A 18 18.68 -4.33 0.46
C ALA A 18 19.04 -3.28 1.52
N ARG A 19 20.01 -3.58 2.38
CA ARG A 19 20.52 -2.61 3.36
C ARG A 19 21.07 -1.35 2.69
N ARG A 20 21.88 -1.49 1.63
CA ARG A 20 22.46 -0.33 0.93
C ARG A 20 21.39 0.53 0.28
N ILE A 21 20.40 -0.08 -0.36
CA ILE A 21 19.26 0.61 -0.99
C ILE A 21 18.44 1.34 0.07
N ALA A 22 18.09 0.68 1.18
CA ALA A 22 17.32 1.28 2.25
C ALA A 22 18.04 2.46 2.92
N MET A 23 19.35 2.35 3.14
CA MET A 23 20.15 3.45 3.70
C MET A 23 20.27 4.63 2.73
N ALA A 24 20.37 4.37 1.43
CA ALA A 24 20.35 5.41 0.40
C ALA A 24 18.98 6.11 0.35
N LEU A 25 17.88 5.36 0.43
CA LEU A 25 16.52 5.90 0.54
C LEU A 25 16.38 6.77 1.79
N ALA A 26 16.78 6.29 2.96
CA ALA A 26 16.75 7.04 4.21
C ALA A 26 17.56 8.35 4.12
N SER A 27 18.72 8.31 3.47
CA SER A 27 19.53 9.52 3.25
C SER A 27 18.80 10.57 2.40
N ARG A 28 18.11 10.14 1.33
CA ARG A 28 17.31 11.04 0.48
C ARG A 28 16.11 11.64 1.20
N LEU A 29 15.53 10.88 2.12
CA LEU A 29 14.38 11.28 2.95
C LEU A 29 14.81 12.11 4.20
N GLY A 30 16.08 12.52 4.31
CA GLY A 30 16.54 13.39 5.37
C GLY A 30 16.73 12.73 6.74
N PHE A 31 16.81 11.41 6.81
CA PHE A 31 17.12 10.70 8.05
C PHE A 31 18.53 11.08 8.55
N ASN A 32 18.68 11.40 9.83
CA ASN A 32 19.98 11.62 10.45
C ASN A 32 20.78 10.30 10.57
N GLU A 33 22.04 10.39 10.98
CA GLU A 33 22.95 9.24 11.05
C GLU A 33 22.40 8.12 11.97
N THR A 34 21.86 8.47 13.13
CA THR A 34 21.30 7.53 14.08
C THR A 34 20.08 6.79 13.51
N GLU A 35 19.16 7.53 12.93
CA GLU A 35 17.94 6.93 12.35
C GLU A 35 18.28 6.10 11.09
N ARG A 36 19.25 6.50 10.26
CA ARG A 36 19.78 5.67 9.17
C ARG A 36 20.39 4.37 9.71
N GLY A 37 21.11 4.45 10.84
CA GLY A 37 21.63 3.25 11.51
C GLY A 37 20.54 2.27 11.90
N LYS A 38 19.40 2.76 12.44
CA LYS A 38 18.23 1.92 12.76
C LYS A 38 17.66 1.27 11.50
N VAL A 39 17.46 2.02 10.41
CA VAL A 39 17.00 1.47 9.12
C VAL A 39 17.93 0.36 8.66
N GLY A 40 19.26 0.58 8.71
CA GLY A 40 20.23 -0.45 8.33
C GLY A 40 20.15 -1.73 9.15
N ILE A 41 19.93 -1.63 10.47
CA ILE A 41 19.77 -2.79 11.35
C ILE A 41 18.45 -3.51 11.02
N VAL A 42 17.33 -2.79 10.98
CA VAL A 42 16.00 -3.37 10.75
C VAL A 42 15.95 -4.10 9.40
N VAL A 43 16.42 -3.47 8.32
CA VAL A 43 16.44 -4.11 7.00
C VAL A 43 17.33 -5.36 6.99
N THR A 44 18.47 -5.32 7.67
CA THR A 44 19.36 -6.47 7.75
C THR A 44 18.68 -7.64 8.47
N GLU A 45 18.03 -7.40 9.61
CA GLU A 45 17.33 -8.44 10.37
C GLU A 45 16.14 -9.00 9.59
N VAL A 46 15.33 -8.13 8.95
CA VAL A 46 14.21 -8.55 8.12
C VAL A 46 14.68 -9.40 6.94
N ALA A 47 15.72 -8.95 6.22
CA ALA A 47 16.26 -9.68 5.08
C ALA A 47 16.90 -11.03 5.49
N ASN A 48 17.62 -11.07 6.62
CA ASN A 48 18.16 -12.32 7.15
C ASN A 48 17.05 -13.32 7.52
N ASN A 49 15.93 -12.83 8.08
CA ASN A 49 14.77 -13.69 8.35
C ASN A 49 14.19 -14.27 7.06
N LEU A 50 14.11 -13.47 5.99
CA LEU A 50 13.66 -13.98 4.68
C LEU A 50 14.62 -15.07 4.16
N VAL A 51 15.93 -14.84 4.19
CA VAL A 51 16.91 -15.83 3.72
C VAL A 51 16.87 -17.14 4.50
N GLN A 52 16.66 -17.05 5.84
CA GLN A 52 16.75 -18.22 6.71
C GLN A 52 15.46 -19.04 6.80
N HIS A 53 14.31 -18.38 6.63
CA HIS A 53 13.01 -18.99 6.97
C HIS A 53 11.96 -18.91 5.86
N ALA A 54 12.23 -18.18 4.78
CA ALA A 54 11.23 -17.91 3.76
C ALA A 54 11.41 -18.78 2.51
N ASP A 55 10.30 -19.04 1.84
CA ASP A 55 10.28 -19.41 0.43
C ASP A 55 9.77 -18.22 -0.37
N ASP A 56 10.42 -17.89 -1.50
CA ASP A 56 10.07 -16.76 -2.38
C ASP A 56 10.02 -15.42 -1.64
N GLY A 57 11.05 -15.13 -0.81
CA GLY A 57 11.13 -13.93 0.01
C GLY A 57 11.24 -12.65 -0.81
N LYS A 58 10.40 -11.65 -0.50
CA LYS A 58 10.43 -10.31 -1.10
C LYS A 58 10.43 -9.24 -0.04
N LEU A 59 11.24 -8.20 -0.25
CA LEU A 59 11.31 -7.01 0.56
C LEU A 59 10.85 -5.81 -0.26
N LEU A 60 9.82 -5.10 0.21
CA LEU A 60 9.33 -3.87 -0.36
C LEU A 60 9.78 -2.72 0.54
N LEU A 61 10.36 -1.70 -0.08
CA LEU A 61 10.77 -0.47 0.58
C LEU A 61 10.03 0.68 -0.08
N GLN A 62 9.23 1.41 0.67
CA GLN A 62 8.52 2.56 0.13
C GLN A 62 8.60 3.77 1.06
N PRO A 63 8.78 4.97 0.47
CA PRO A 63 8.70 6.20 1.23
C PRO A 63 7.26 6.44 1.68
N MET A 64 7.10 7.03 2.84
CA MET A 64 5.83 7.48 3.36
C MET A 64 6.01 8.82 4.06
N THR A 65 4.94 9.60 4.14
CA THR A 65 4.95 10.88 4.85
C THR A 65 3.75 10.93 5.79
N ARG A 66 3.96 11.42 7.01
CA ARG A 66 2.87 11.67 7.97
C ARG A 66 3.21 12.94 8.77
N ASN A 67 2.29 13.90 8.82
CA ASN A 67 2.48 15.19 9.49
C ASN A 67 3.80 15.88 9.05
N ASP A 68 4.06 15.94 7.75
CA ASP A 68 5.28 16.49 7.14
C ASP A 68 6.59 15.78 7.58
N ILE A 69 6.50 14.64 8.24
CA ILE A 69 7.65 13.82 8.62
C ILE A 69 7.80 12.67 7.63
N GLU A 70 8.97 12.60 7.03
CA GLU A 70 9.34 11.52 6.12
C GLU A 70 9.59 10.23 6.87
N GLY A 71 9.17 9.11 6.28
CA GLY A 71 9.33 7.78 6.81
C GLY A 71 9.62 6.74 5.73
N ILE A 72 9.95 5.54 6.19
CA ILE A 72 10.10 4.36 5.34
C ILE A 72 9.20 3.26 5.87
N GLU A 73 8.32 2.77 5.01
CA GLU A 73 7.61 1.52 5.20
C GLU A 73 8.45 0.37 4.63
N ILE A 74 8.62 -0.66 5.42
CA ILE A 74 9.31 -1.90 5.06
C ILE A 74 8.29 -3.03 5.16
N LEU A 75 8.01 -3.69 4.06
CA LEU A 75 7.08 -4.81 3.99
C LEU A 75 7.82 -6.05 3.49
N ALA A 76 7.94 -7.06 4.33
CA ALA A 76 8.53 -8.35 3.97
C ALA A 76 7.44 -9.39 3.76
N LEU A 77 7.51 -10.11 2.66
CA LEU A 77 6.50 -11.07 2.22
C LEU A 77 7.18 -12.38 1.85
N ASP A 78 6.65 -13.50 2.32
CA ASP A 78 7.11 -14.84 1.95
C ASP A 78 5.98 -15.87 1.90
N LYS A 79 6.27 -17.01 1.28
CA LYS A 79 5.41 -18.20 1.21
C LYS A 79 5.98 -19.39 2.00
N GLY A 80 6.88 -19.13 2.95
CA GLY A 80 7.52 -20.14 3.77
C GLY A 80 6.60 -20.83 4.78
N PRO A 81 7.16 -21.55 5.75
CA PRO A 81 6.39 -22.36 6.70
C PRO A 81 5.54 -21.53 7.67
N GLY A 82 5.72 -20.21 7.73
CA GLY A 82 5.01 -19.34 8.65
C GLY A 82 5.40 -19.58 10.12
N MET A 83 4.74 -18.86 11.02
CA MET A 83 4.98 -18.93 12.48
C MET A 83 3.75 -19.48 13.19
N VAL A 84 3.96 -20.44 14.10
CA VAL A 84 2.89 -21.02 14.95
C VAL A 84 2.53 -20.05 16.06
N ASN A 85 3.52 -19.37 16.65
CA ASN A 85 3.33 -18.44 17.76
C ASN A 85 4.19 -17.18 17.58
N ILE A 86 3.59 -16.13 17.03
CA ILE A 86 4.26 -14.84 16.80
C ILE A 86 4.77 -14.25 18.12
N SER A 87 3.99 -14.37 19.21
CA SER A 87 4.35 -13.80 20.53
C SER A 87 5.60 -14.45 21.14
N GLU A 88 5.84 -15.71 20.88
CA GLU A 88 7.08 -16.39 21.28
C GLU A 88 8.27 -15.94 20.43
N CYS A 89 8.06 -15.81 19.13
CA CYS A 89 9.09 -15.36 18.19
C CYS A 89 9.57 -13.92 18.44
N LEU A 90 8.75 -13.09 19.08
CA LEU A 90 9.09 -11.71 19.47
C LEU A 90 9.91 -11.64 20.77
N ARG A 91 10.05 -12.73 21.55
CA ARG A 91 10.86 -12.75 22.77
C ARG A 91 12.34 -12.85 22.42
N ASP A 92 13.16 -12.04 23.10
CA ASP A 92 14.61 -12.14 22.97
C ASP A 92 15.11 -13.54 23.37
N GLY A 93 16.04 -14.08 22.57
CA GLY A 93 16.61 -15.40 22.78
C GLY A 93 15.83 -16.56 22.15
N PHE A 94 14.69 -16.32 21.53
CA PHE A 94 13.96 -17.36 20.80
C PHE A 94 14.47 -17.47 19.37
N SER A 95 14.99 -18.64 18.98
CA SER A 95 15.44 -18.93 17.61
C SER A 95 15.16 -20.39 17.28
N THR A 96 14.58 -20.60 16.10
CA THR A 96 14.40 -21.94 15.51
C THR A 96 15.54 -22.35 14.59
N ALA A 97 16.46 -21.41 14.25
CA ALA A 97 17.55 -21.61 13.28
C ALA A 97 18.95 -21.69 13.93
N GLY A 98 19.06 -21.83 15.26
CA GLY A 98 20.35 -21.87 15.96
C GLY A 98 21.10 -20.52 16.02
N THR A 99 20.44 -19.43 15.71
CA THR A 99 20.94 -18.04 15.86
C THR A 99 20.60 -17.51 17.27
N PRO A 100 21.21 -16.40 17.75
CA PRO A 100 20.93 -15.84 19.07
C PRO A 100 19.47 -15.44 19.34
N GLY A 101 18.58 -15.44 18.33
CA GLY A 101 17.13 -15.21 18.47
C GLY A 101 16.74 -13.77 18.84
N ASN A 102 17.54 -12.78 18.47
CA ASN A 102 17.31 -11.38 18.85
C ASN A 102 16.73 -10.53 17.70
N GLY A 103 16.55 -11.10 16.50
CA GLY A 103 16.20 -10.34 15.28
C GLY A 103 14.85 -9.65 15.34
N LEU A 104 13.76 -10.38 15.61
CA LEU A 104 12.41 -9.80 15.71
C LEU A 104 12.28 -8.85 16.91
N GLY A 105 12.94 -9.14 18.02
CA GLY A 105 13.00 -8.24 19.16
C GLY A 105 13.72 -6.93 18.83
N ALA A 106 14.82 -6.97 18.05
CA ALA A 106 15.52 -5.78 17.59
C ALA A 106 14.63 -4.95 16.62
N ILE A 107 13.96 -5.59 15.68
CA ILE A 107 13.00 -4.92 14.78
C ILE A 107 11.93 -4.21 15.61
N SER A 108 11.32 -4.88 16.58
CA SER A 108 10.27 -4.32 17.43
C SER A 108 10.73 -3.09 18.22
N ARG A 109 11.94 -3.11 18.76
CA ARG A 109 12.48 -1.99 19.56
C ARG A 109 12.90 -0.79 18.74
N LEU A 110 13.31 -0.99 17.50
CA LEU A 110 13.83 0.07 16.64
C LEU A 110 12.77 0.72 15.74
N SER A 111 11.63 0.08 15.59
CA SER A 111 10.54 0.51 14.72
C SER A 111 9.46 1.26 15.50
N ALA A 112 8.84 2.24 14.84
CA ALA A 112 7.68 2.95 15.38
C ALA A 112 6.39 2.10 15.28
N LEU A 113 6.33 1.24 14.28
CA LEU A 113 5.28 0.23 14.07
C LEU A 113 5.95 -1.10 13.74
N LEU A 114 5.44 -2.17 14.31
CA LEU A 114 5.68 -3.54 13.87
C LEU A 114 4.34 -4.27 13.89
N ASP A 115 3.92 -4.77 12.74
CA ASP A 115 2.76 -5.66 12.62
C ASP A 115 3.14 -6.90 11.81
N ILE A 116 2.64 -8.07 12.22
CA ILE A 116 3.00 -9.35 11.61
C ILE A 116 1.73 -10.17 11.39
N TYR A 117 1.55 -10.62 10.16
CA TYR A 117 0.58 -11.63 9.80
C TYR A 117 1.30 -12.89 9.34
N SER A 118 1.08 -13.99 10.04
CA SER A 118 1.69 -15.28 9.69
C SER A 118 0.70 -16.40 9.96
N VAL A 119 0.64 -17.34 9.04
CA VAL A 119 -0.20 -18.54 9.14
C VAL A 119 0.69 -19.76 8.88
N PRO A 120 0.65 -20.79 9.70
CA PRO A 120 1.41 -22.01 9.47
C PRO A 120 1.16 -22.59 8.08
N ASN A 121 2.25 -22.86 7.35
CA ASN A 121 2.27 -23.34 5.97
C ASN A 121 1.64 -22.40 4.91
N ALA A 122 1.49 -21.12 5.24
CA ALA A 122 0.95 -20.12 4.31
C ALA A 122 1.79 -18.83 4.28
N GLY A 123 3.02 -18.88 4.82
CA GLY A 123 3.97 -17.78 4.78
C GLY A 123 3.75 -16.70 5.83
N THR A 124 4.58 -15.67 5.74
CA THR A 124 4.58 -14.51 6.62
C THR A 124 4.51 -13.22 5.82
N ALA A 125 3.82 -12.23 6.38
CA ALA A 125 3.91 -10.82 6.00
C ALA A 125 4.29 -10.03 7.27
N LEU A 126 5.38 -9.25 7.18
CA LEU A 126 5.89 -8.41 8.25
C LEU A 126 5.94 -6.97 7.76
N LEU A 127 5.34 -6.08 8.52
CA LEU A 127 5.32 -4.64 8.27
C LEU A 127 6.08 -3.92 9.37
N THR A 128 6.90 -2.95 8.99
CA THR A 128 7.52 -2.04 9.95
C THR A 128 7.67 -0.63 9.39
N HIS A 129 7.50 0.38 10.26
CA HIS A 129 7.67 1.79 9.93
C HIS A 129 8.84 2.40 10.71
N LEU A 130 9.66 3.16 10.00
CA LEU A 130 10.72 4.00 10.59
C LEU A 130 10.55 5.44 10.12
N TRP A 131 10.76 6.41 11.01
CA TRP A 131 10.57 7.83 10.75
C TRP A 131 11.89 8.60 10.86
N ALA A 132 12.05 9.63 10.04
CA ALA A 132 13.23 10.50 10.06
C ALA A 132 13.35 11.28 11.38
N SER A 133 12.21 11.54 12.03
CA SER A 133 12.13 12.14 13.37
C SER A 133 10.91 11.57 14.11
N PRO A 134 10.84 11.67 15.45
CA PRO A 134 9.69 11.20 16.21
C PRO A 134 8.40 11.88 15.73
N LEU A 135 7.36 11.07 15.53
CA LEU A 135 6.02 11.61 15.27
C LEU A 135 5.53 12.42 16.47
N PRO A 136 4.81 13.53 16.26
CA PRO A 136 4.18 14.27 17.34
C PRO A 136 3.26 13.34 18.14
N THR A 137 3.45 13.31 19.45
CA THR A 137 2.53 12.60 20.34
C THR A 137 1.20 13.36 20.32
N LEU A 138 0.11 12.67 20.04
CA LEU A 138 -1.23 13.24 20.14
C LEU A 138 -1.42 13.77 21.56
N GLN A 139 -1.41 15.09 21.74
CA GLN A 139 -1.80 15.69 23.02
C GLN A 139 -3.32 15.65 23.14
N PRO A 140 -3.89 15.27 24.30
CA PRO A 140 -5.33 15.16 24.49
C PRO A 140 -6.12 16.45 24.23
N ASN A 141 -5.43 17.60 24.10
CA ASN A 141 -6.02 18.94 23.93
C ASN A 141 -5.48 19.73 22.74
N GLY A 142 -4.76 19.10 21.83
CA GLY A 142 -4.26 19.79 20.63
C GLY A 142 -5.22 19.56 19.46
N ASN A 143 -5.65 20.67 18.81
CA ASN A 143 -6.23 20.61 17.47
C ASN A 143 -5.17 20.10 16.49
N VAL A 144 -4.88 18.82 16.51
CA VAL A 144 -4.22 18.17 15.38
C VAL A 144 -5.34 17.94 14.39
N SER A 145 -5.35 18.66 13.29
CA SER A 145 -6.19 18.30 12.15
C SER A 145 -5.89 16.84 11.83
N PRO A 146 -6.87 15.94 11.85
CA PRO A 146 -6.66 14.58 11.42
C PRO A 146 -6.30 14.67 9.93
N ASP A 147 -5.01 14.45 9.59
CA ASP A 147 -4.52 14.56 8.21
C ASP A 147 -5.20 13.54 7.28
N SER A 148 -5.82 12.52 7.83
CA SER A 148 -6.77 11.67 7.12
C SER A 148 -7.56 10.84 8.12
N ASN A 149 -8.87 10.70 7.92
CA ASN A 149 -9.68 9.76 8.67
C ASN A 149 -9.49 8.31 8.15
N LEU A 150 -8.58 8.09 7.21
CA LEU A 150 -8.24 6.79 6.65
C LEU A 150 -6.80 6.39 6.99
N GLU A 151 -6.66 5.19 7.51
CA GLU A 151 -5.40 4.45 7.51
C GLU A 151 -5.26 3.74 6.16
N LEU A 152 -4.16 4.00 5.47
CA LEU A 152 -3.91 3.48 4.12
C LEU A 152 -2.79 2.45 4.11
N GLY A 153 -2.90 1.49 3.20
CA GLY A 153 -1.82 0.59 2.84
C GLY A 153 -1.82 0.38 1.33
N VAL A 154 -0.68 0.57 0.69
CA VAL A 154 -0.60 0.48 -0.77
C VAL A 154 0.61 -0.33 -1.20
N VAL A 155 0.41 -1.21 -2.17
CA VAL A 155 1.45 -1.79 -2.98
C VAL A 155 1.23 -1.29 -4.41
N CYS A 156 2.20 -0.55 -4.95
CA CYS A 156 2.18 -0.06 -6.32
C CYS A 156 3.55 -0.34 -6.94
N LEU A 157 3.62 -1.32 -7.82
CA LEU A 157 4.88 -1.84 -8.33
C LEU A 157 4.84 -1.98 -9.85
N PRO A 158 5.98 -1.72 -10.53
CA PRO A 158 6.09 -1.91 -11.96
C PRO A 158 6.01 -3.38 -12.34
N LYS A 159 5.62 -3.63 -13.57
CA LYS A 159 5.77 -4.91 -14.25
C LYS A 159 7.22 -5.40 -14.14
N PRO A 160 7.45 -6.72 -13.94
CA PRO A 160 8.80 -7.26 -13.91
C PRO A 160 9.62 -6.88 -15.14
N GLY A 161 10.78 -6.25 -14.91
CA GLY A 161 11.68 -5.77 -15.97
C GLY A 161 11.49 -4.32 -16.36
N GLU A 162 10.46 -3.63 -15.85
CA GLU A 162 10.28 -2.18 -15.98
C GLU A 162 10.84 -1.45 -14.75
N GLU A 163 11.35 -0.23 -14.96
CA GLU A 163 11.87 0.62 -13.88
C GLU A 163 10.79 1.53 -13.29
N VAL A 164 9.74 1.81 -14.07
CA VAL A 164 8.67 2.74 -13.70
C VAL A 164 7.32 2.03 -13.84
N SER A 165 6.48 2.16 -12.82
CA SER A 165 5.12 1.63 -12.86
C SER A 165 4.25 2.45 -13.82
N GLY A 166 3.49 1.78 -14.66
CA GLY A 166 2.41 2.37 -15.46
C GLY A 166 1.21 2.75 -14.62
N ASP A 167 1.08 2.18 -13.42
CA ASP A 167 0.06 2.52 -12.44
C ASP A 167 0.47 3.72 -11.58
N ALA A 168 -0.52 4.46 -11.11
CA ALA A 168 -0.34 5.51 -10.10
C ALA A 168 -1.54 5.57 -9.16
N TRP A 169 -1.33 6.12 -7.97
CA TRP A 169 -2.38 6.33 -6.98
C TRP A 169 -2.15 7.63 -6.20
N ALA A 170 -3.19 8.14 -5.58
CA ALA A 170 -3.10 9.23 -4.61
C ALA A 170 -4.26 9.18 -3.62
N SER A 171 -4.07 9.83 -2.50
CA SER A 171 -5.14 10.16 -1.56
C SER A 171 -5.03 11.63 -1.17
N GLU A 172 -6.19 12.28 -1.03
CA GLU A 172 -6.28 13.66 -0.59
C GLU A 172 -7.42 13.77 0.44
N HIS A 173 -7.19 14.57 1.46
CA HIS A 173 -8.21 14.87 2.45
C HIS A 173 -9.02 16.09 2.03
N ARG A 174 -10.31 16.08 2.30
CA ARG A 174 -11.17 17.27 2.27
C ARG A 174 -12.19 17.21 3.40
N ASP A 175 -12.84 18.34 3.68
CA ASP A 175 -13.81 18.44 4.77
C ASP A 175 -14.84 17.32 4.72
N GLY A 176 -14.93 16.57 5.83
CA GLY A 176 -15.87 15.46 6.02
C GLY A 176 -15.50 14.15 5.35
N GLY A 177 -14.33 14.03 4.67
CA GLY A 177 -13.97 12.78 4.02
C GLY A 177 -12.61 12.71 3.38
N SER A 178 -12.36 11.62 2.69
CA SER A 178 -11.11 11.37 1.96
C SER A 178 -11.38 10.94 0.53
N LEU A 179 -10.61 11.50 -0.39
CA LEU A 179 -10.59 11.14 -1.80
C LEU A 179 -9.44 10.20 -2.10
N LEU A 180 -9.69 9.21 -2.93
CA LEU A 180 -8.72 8.20 -3.37
C LEU A 180 -8.80 8.06 -4.90
N ILE A 181 -7.66 7.92 -5.55
CA ILE A 181 -7.55 7.57 -6.96
C ILE A 181 -6.61 6.40 -7.16
N VAL A 182 -6.99 5.50 -8.07
CA VAL A 182 -6.10 4.52 -8.70
C VAL A 182 -6.23 4.72 -10.21
N ALA A 183 -5.10 4.82 -10.89
CA ALA A 183 -5.03 4.98 -12.34
C ALA A 183 -4.03 3.98 -12.91
N ASP A 184 -4.42 3.28 -13.97
CA ASP A 184 -3.62 2.32 -14.73
C ASP A 184 -3.46 2.87 -16.14
N GLY A 185 -2.26 3.33 -16.49
CA GLY A 185 -1.92 3.87 -17.80
C GLY A 185 -1.84 2.77 -18.84
N LEU A 186 -2.44 3.01 -20.02
CA LEU A 186 -2.56 1.97 -21.04
C LEU A 186 -1.20 1.43 -21.52
N GLY A 187 -0.94 0.15 -21.28
CA GLY A 187 0.33 -0.53 -21.53
C GLY A 187 1.22 -0.57 -20.29
N HIS A 188 2.53 -0.38 -20.43
CA HIS A 188 3.50 -0.38 -19.33
C HIS A 188 4.67 0.56 -19.61
N GLY A 189 5.48 0.83 -18.59
CA GLY A 189 6.68 1.66 -18.66
C GLY A 189 6.37 3.16 -18.79
N PRO A 190 7.34 4.00 -19.24
CA PRO A 190 7.28 5.47 -19.10
C PRO A 190 6.06 6.15 -19.73
N GLN A 191 5.53 5.61 -20.83
CA GLN A 191 4.37 6.22 -21.51
C GLN A 191 3.05 5.90 -20.78
N ALA A 192 2.92 4.72 -20.17
CA ALA A 192 1.80 4.38 -19.30
C ALA A 192 1.87 5.22 -18.02
N ALA A 193 3.06 5.31 -17.41
CA ALA A 193 3.33 6.16 -16.24
C ALA A 193 2.96 7.63 -16.50
N GLN A 194 3.24 8.16 -17.68
CA GLN A 194 2.84 9.53 -18.04
C GLN A 194 1.33 9.73 -17.96
N ALA A 195 0.55 8.77 -18.45
CA ALA A 195 -0.91 8.87 -18.43
C ALA A 195 -1.46 8.76 -16.99
N SER A 196 -1.02 7.78 -16.22
CA SER A 196 -1.48 7.58 -14.85
C SER A 196 -1.08 8.73 -13.92
N LEU A 197 0.16 9.25 -14.04
CA LEU A 197 0.63 10.40 -13.26
C LEU A 197 -0.13 11.68 -13.64
N GLU A 198 -0.49 11.86 -14.91
CA GLU A 198 -1.33 12.99 -15.34
C GLU A 198 -2.74 12.88 -14.72
N ALA A 199 -3.34 11.69 -14.68
CA ALA A 199 -4.61 11.49 -13.99
C ALA A 199 -4.52 11.86 -12.50
N VAL A 200 -3.44 11.47 -11.83
CA VAL A 200 -3.18 11.82 -10.42
C VAL A 200 -2.97 13.34 -10.26
N ARG A 201 -2.28 14.01 -11.19
CA ARG A 201 -2.12 15.47 -11.15
C ARG A 201 -3.47 16.17 -11.22
N ILE A 202 -4.32 15.78 -12.18
CA ILE A 202 -5.67 16.34 -12.32
C ILE A 202 -6.52 16.08 -11.09
N PHE A 203 -6.43 14.89 -10.50
CA PHE A 203 -7.10 14.57 -9.25
C PHE A 203 -6.71 15.54 -8.13
N ARG A 204 -5.42 15.80 -7.91
CA ARG A 204 -4.93 16.72 -6.88
C ARG A 204 -5.34 18.17 -7.09
N GLU A 205 -5.40 18.61 -8.34
CA GLU A 205 -5.85 19.97 -8.67
C GLU A 205 -7.36 20.17 -8.49
N ASN A 206 -8.12 19.07 -8.45
CA ASN A 206 -9.59 19.09 -8.44
C ASN A 206 -10.21 18.37 -7.22
N VAL A 207 -9.55 18.39 -6.07
CA VAL A 207 -10.01 17.72 -4.84
C VAL A 207 -11.38 18.20 -4.33
N HIS A 208 -11.84 19.37 -4.77
CA HIS A 208 -13.14 19.94 -4.42
C HIS A 208 -14.30 19.38 -5.26
N LEU A 209 -14.02 18.72 -6.37
CA LEU A 209 -15.01 18.16 -7.28
C LEU A 209 -15.52 16.78 -6.82
N SER A 210 -16.63 16.33 -7.41
CA SER A 210 -17.14 14.97 -7.23
C SER A 210 -16.26 13.95 -7.97
N PRO A 211 -16.31 12.65 -7.61
CA PRO A 211 -15.60 11.60 -8.34
C PRO A 211 -15.88 11.60 -9.86
N THR A 212 -17.12 11.84 -10.27
CA THR A 212 -17.48 11.94 -11.70
C THR A 212 -16.78 13.11 -12.38
N GLU A 213 -16.85 14.31 -11.80
CA GLU A 213 -16.24 15.52 -12.37
C GLU A 213 -14.71 15.39 -12.43
N ILE A 214 -14.07 14.73 -11.47
CA ILE A 214 -12.62 14.45 -11.50
C ILE A 214 -12.28 13.53 -12.68
N VAL A 215 -13.06 12.47 -12.91
CA VAL A 215 -12.84 11.54 -14.04
C VAL A 215 -13.09 12.25 -15.38
N GLU A 216 -14.08 13.15 -15.46
CA GLU A 216 -14.33 13.99 -16.64
C GLU A 216 -13.16 14.95 -16.93
N ALA A 217 -12.64 15.60 -15.89
CA ALA A 217 -11.46 16.47 -16.00
C ALA A 217 -10.22 15.68 -16.45
N ALA A 218 -10.01 14.49 -15.87
CA ALA A 218 -8.95 13.59 -16.29
C ALA A 218 -9.13 13.15 -17.75
N HIS A 219 -10.37 12.85 -18.18
CA HIS A 219 -10.64 12.47 -19.57
C HIS A 219 -10.20 13.56 -20.55
N ALA A 220 -10.50 14.82 -20.26
CA ALA A 220 -10.07 15.93 -21.08
C ALA A 220 -8.55 16.13 -21.11
N ALA A 221 -7.88 15.94 -19.99
CA ALA A 221 -6.43 16.13 -19.87
C ALA A 221 -5.62 14.99 -20.54
N LEU A 222 -6.13 13.77 -20.53
CA LEU A 222 -5.42 12.61 -21.04
C LEU A 222 -5.50 12.42 -22.56
N LEU A 223 -6.20 13.27 -23.32
CA LEU A 223 -6.39 13.15 -24.77
C LEU A 223 -5.07 13.08 -25.58
N SER A 224 -3.98 13.65 -25.05
CA SER A 224 -2.66 13.64 -25.69
C SER A 224 -1.74 12.51 -25.19
N THR A 225 -2.24 11.63 -24.34
CA THR A 225 -1.52 10.49 -23.77
C THR A 225 -2.01 9.18 -24.36
N ARG A 226 -1.51 8.05 -23.84
CA ARG A 226 -2.05 6.72 -24.15
C ARG A 226 -3.43 6.47 -23.54
N GLY A 227 -3.89 7.35 -22.62
CA GLY A 227 -5.06 7.13 -21.81
C GLY A 227 -4.82 6.19 -20.65
N ALA A 228 -5.82 6.05 -19.79
CA ALA A 228 -5.75 5.24 -18.60
C ALA A 228 -7.10 4.64 -18.22
N ALA A 229 -7.09 3.53 -17.46
CA ALA A 229 -8.21 3.17 -16.62
C ALA A 229 -8.11 3.98 -15.32
N VAL A 230 -9.22 4.51 -14.84
CA VAL A 230 -9.24 5.39 -13.65
C VAL A 230 -10.41 5.05 -12.76
N GLY A 231 -10.13 4.89 -11.46
CA GLY A 231 -11.15 4.77 -10.42
C GLY A 231 -10.94 5.85 -9.35
N VAL A 232 -11.97 6.63 -9.07
CA VAL A 232 -11.99 7.66 -8.03
C VAL A 232 -13.05 7.33 -7.00
N ALA A 233 -12.66 7.28 -5.73
CA ALA A 233 -13.55 7.06 -4.60
C ALA A 233 -13.50 8.26 -3.65
N TYR A 234 -14.66 8.69 -3.15
CA TYR A 234 -14.80 9.63 -2.04
C TYR A 234 -15.47 8.92 -0.87
N VAL A 235 -14.75 8.77 0.23
CA VAL A 235 -15.29 8.24 1.48
C VAL A 235 -15.81 9.40 2.30
N ASP A 236 -17.13 9.50 2.43
CA ASP A 236 -17.85 10.52 3.19
C ASP A 236 -18.13 9.95 4.59
N PHE A 237 -17.40 10.44 5.60
CA PHE A 237 -17.53 9.96 6.98
C PHE A 237 -18.77 10.47 7.67
N GLU A 238 -19.28 11.63 7.28
CA GLU A 238 -20.50 12.19 7.87
C GLU A 238 -21.74 11.41 7.43
N ARG A 239 -21.80 11.09 6.11
CA ARG A 239 -22.93 10.34 5.53
C ARG A 239 -22.75 8.85 5.60
N GLN A 240 -21.58 8.37 5.98
CA GLN A 240 -21.22 6.95 6.01
C GLN A 240 -21.48 6.27 4.65
N VAL A 241 -20.96 6.89 3.58
CA VAL A 241 -21.05 6.37 2.21
C VAL A 241 -19.73 6.49 1.48
N VAL A 242 -19.56 5.63 0.47
CA VAL A 242 -18.51 5.75 -0.54
C VAL A 242 -19.17 6.12 -1.86
N ARG A 243 -18.74 7.24 -2.45
CA ARG A 243 -19.12 7.64 -3.80
C ARG A 243 -17.99 7.23 -4.72
N PHE A 244 -18.29 6.49 -5.78
CA PHE A 244 -17.30 5.94 -6.68
C PHE A 244 -17.65 6.18 -8.14
N ALA A 245 -16.68 6.65 -8.92
CA ALA A 245 -16.73 6.73 -10.38
C ALA A 245 -15.52 6.00 -10.95
N GLY A 246 -15.77 5.02 -11.82
CA GLY A 246 -14.72 4.23 -12.46
C GLY A 246 -14.93 4.06 -13.95
N VAL A 247 -13.83 4.13 -14.71
CA VAL A 247 -13.76 3.86 -16.15
C VAL A 247 -12.57 2.95 -16.42
N GLY A 248 -12.80 1.87 -17.15
CA GLY A 248 -11.78 0.85 -17.46
C GLY A 248 -11.80 -0.31 -16.47
N ASN A 249 -10.64 -0.89 -16.23
CA ASN A 249 -10.45 -2.14 -15.48
C ASN A 249 -10.03 -1.93 -13.99
N ILE A 250 -10.05 -0.69 -13.50
CA ILE A 250 -9.86 -0.47 -12.05
C ILE A 250 -11.05 -1.07 -11.31
N ALA A 251 -10.75 -2.00 -10.42
CA ALA A 251 -11.74 -2.64 -9.58
C ALA A 251 -11.73 -2.02 -8.16
N GLY A 252 -12.91 -1.94 -7.57
CA GLY A 252 -13.09 -1.53 -6.20
C GLY A 252 -14.02 -2.49 -5.45
N THR A 253 -13.73 -2.75 -4.18
CA THR A 253 -14.52 -3.61 -3.32
C THR A 253 -14.59 -3.02 -1.92
N ILE A 254 -15.79 -2.94 -1.37
CA ILE A 254 -16.02 -2.62 0.04
C ILE A 254 -16.25 -3.94 0.78
N LEU A 255 -15.49 -4.16 1.84
CA LEU A 255 -15.56 -5.34 2.69
C LEU A 255 -16.06 -4.96 4.07
N SER A 256 -16.93 -5.79 4.61
CA SER A 256 -17.41 -5.69 5.99
C SER A 256 -17.61 -7.08 6.60
N PRO A 257 -17.85 -7.19 7.92
CA PRO A 257 -18.21 -8.46 8.53
C PRO A 257 -19.51 -9.09 7.93
N GLU A 258 -20.35 -8.27 7.31
CA GLU A 258 -21.65 -8.67 6.75
C GLU A 258 -21.52 -9.15 5.29
N GLY A 259 -20.40 -8.83 4.62
CA GLY A 259 -20.17 -9.24 3.23
C GLY A 259 -19.23 -8.33 2.45
N SER A 260 -19.17 -8.58 1.14
CA SER A 260 -18.36 -7.79 0.19
C SER A 260 -19.24 -7.21 -0.91
N TYR A 261 -18.99 -5.96 -1.27
CA TYR A 261 -19.70 -5.25 -2.33
C TYR A 261 -18.71 -4.76 -3.38
N SER A 262 -18.81 -5.28 -4.60
CA SER A 262 -17.99 -4.81 -5.72
C SER A 262 -18.54 -3.48 -6.25
N MET A 263 -17.65 -2.53 -6.47
CA MET A 263 -17.97 -1.24 -7.06
C MET A 263 -17.92 -1.34 -8.59
N VAL A 264 -18.79 -0.58 -9.25
CA VAL A 264 -18.99 -0.66 -10.70
C VAL A 264 -18.11 0.35 -11.42
N SER A 265 -17.26 -0.13 -12.34
CA SER A 265 -16.57 0.69 -13.35
C SER A 265 -17.25 0.52 -14.71
N HIS A 266 -17.37 1.62 -15.47
CA HIS A 266 -17.85 1.57 -16.85
C HIS A 266 -16.73 1.19 -17.82
N ASN A 267 -17.07 0.51 -18.89
CA ASN A 267 -16.12 0.20 -19.96
C ASN A 267 -15.66 1.48 -20.66
N GLY A 268 -14.38 1.56 -20.96
CA GLY A 268 -13.79 2.69 -21.68
C GLY A 268 -12.31 2.90 -21.32
N THR A 269 -11.73 3.93 -21.90
CA THR A 269 -10.38 4.41 -21.60
C THR A 269 -10.42 5.92 -21.46
N VAL A 270 -10.09 6.43 -20.28
CA VAL A 270 -9.99 7.86 -19.97
C VAL A 270 -8.92 8.47 -20.86
N GLY A 271 -9.24 9.54 -21.58
CA GLY A 271 -8.37 10.13 -22.62
C GLY A 271 -8.63 9.64 -24.05
N HIS A 272 -9.47 8.60 -24.25
CA HIS A 272 -9.82 8.10 -25.58
C HIS A 272 -11.33 7.91 -25.74
N GLU A 273 -11.83 6.72 -25.48
CA GLU A 273 -13.25 6.40 -25.63
C GLU A 273 -13.90 6.15 -24.28
N VAL A 274 -14.83 7.03 -23.90
CA VAL A 274 -15.67 6.88 -22.71
C VAL A 274 -17.13 7.11 -23.12
N ARG A 275 -17.95 6.06 -22.99
CA ARG A 275 -19.38 6.17 -23.32
C ARG A 275 -20.19 6.86 -22.23
N LYS A 276 -19.80 6.63 -20.98
CA LYS A 276 -20.51 7.15 -19.82
C LYS A 276 -19.57 7.21 -18.62
N ILE A 277 -19.58 8.33 -17.90
CA ILE A 277 -19.01 8.49 -16.59
C ILE A 277 -20.18 8.63 -15.62
N GLN A 278 -20.22 7.77 -14.61
CA GLN A 278 -21.32 7.76 -13.66
C GLN A 278 -20.79 7.43 -12.26
N GLU A 279 -21.29 8.15 -11.29
CA GLU A 279 -21.05 7.88 -9.89
C GLU A 279 -22.08 6.89 -9.35
N PHE A 280 -21.59 5.98 -8.51
CA PHE A 280 -22.40 5.07 -7.71
C PHE A 280 -22.14 5.33 -6.23
N VAL A 281 -23.18 5.17 -5.42
CA VAL A 281 -23.12 5.38 -3.97
C VAL A 281 -23.28 4.05 -3.27
N TYR A 282 -22.34 3.76 -2.36
CA TYR A 282 -22.30 2.54 -1.57
C TYR A 282 -22.31 2.89 -0.09
N GLN A 283 -22.84 2.03 0.76
CA GLN A 283 -22.73 2.21 2.20
C GLN A 283 -21.28 2.03 2.65
N TRP A 284 -20.80 2.90 3.54
CA TRP A 284 -19.53 2.73 4.25
C TRP A 284 -19.80 2.07 5.59
N PRO A 285 -19.55 0.76 5.75
CA PRO A 285 -19.86 0.06 6.99
C PRO A 285 -18.84 0.40 8.09
N ARG A 286 -19.27 0.34 9.34
CA ARG A 286 -18.34 0.40 10.47
C ARG A 286 -17.32 -0.73 10.37
N CYS A 287 -16.05 -0.43 10.64
CA CYS A 287 -14.93 -1.37 10.43
C CYS A 287 -14.80 -1.86 8.97
N GLY A 288 -15.31 -1.09 8.02
CA GLY A 288 -15.20 -1.38 6.59
C GLY A 288 -13.77 -1.25 6.10
N LEU A 289 -13.46 -2.05 5.06
CA LEU A 289 -12.26 -1.91 4.25
C LEU A 289 -12.68 -1.55 2.83
N LEU A 290 -12.04 -0.55 2.25
CA LEU A 290 -12.10 -0.27 0.83
C LEU A 290 -10.83 -0.82 0.19
N VAL A 291 -10.98 -1.68 -0.82
CA VAL A 291 -9.85 -2.19 -1.61
C VAL A 291 -10.05 -1.74 -3.05
N MET A 292 -9.10 -0.97 -3.58
CA MET A 292 -9.05 -0.58 -4.98
C MET A 292 -7.79 -1.19 -5.63
N TYR A 293 -7.90 -1.69 -6.86
CA TYR A 293 -6.78 -2.37 -7.49
C TYR A 293 -6.86 -2.34 -9.01
N SER A 294 -5.67 -2.37 -9.66
CA SER A 294 -5.50 -2.52 -11.10
C SER A 294 -5.57 -3.99 -11.52
N ASP A 295 -5.60 -4.25 -12.82
CA ASP A 295 -5.75 -5.60 -13.36
C ASP A 295 -4.49 -6.48 -13.24
N GLY A 296 -3.34 -5.93 -12.82
CA GLY A 296 -2.17 -6.68 -12.39
C GLY A 296 -2.46 -7.60 -11.19
N LEU A 297 -3.51 -7.30 -10.41
CA LEU A 297 -3.99 -8.18 -9.36
C LEU A 297 -5.09 -9.13 -9.91
N GLY A 298 -4.99 -10.42 -9.58
CA GLY A 298 -6.05 -11.40 -9.87
C GLY A 298 -7.31 -11.11 -9.06
N THR A 299 -8.47 -11.30 -9.67
CA THR A 299 -9.79 -10.96 -9.07
C THR A 299 -10.38 -12.05 -8.16
N GLN A 300 -9.71 -13.21 -8.03
CA GLN A 300 -10.25 -14.38 -7.30
C GLN A 300 -9.94 -14.35 -5.79
N TRP A 301 -9.37 -13.26 -5.28
CA TRP A 301 -9.07 -13.15 -3.86
C TRP A 301 -10.34 -13.05 -3.01
N ARG A 302 -10.25 -13.60 -1.81
CA ARG A 302 -11.31 -13.54 -0.80
C ARG A 302 -10.68 -13.37 0.56
N LEU A 303 -10.91 -12.22 1.19
CA LEU A 303 -10.27 -11.88 2.47
C LEU A 303 -10.77 -12.77 3.62
N ASP A 304 -11.97 -13.32 3.54
CA ASP A 304 -12.54 -14.27 4.51
C ASP A 304 -11.75 -15.59 4.63
N ARG A 305 -10.91 -15.91 3.64
CA ARG A 305 -9.99 -17.06 3.69
C ARG A 305 -8.74 -16.81 4.52
N TYR A 306 -8.49 -15.58 4.92
CA TYR A 306 -7.31 -15.14 5.66
C TYR A 306 -7.70 -14.77 7.09
N ALA A 307 -7.75 -15.77 7.98
CA ALA A 307 -8.18 -15.57 9.36
C ALA A 307 -7.40 -14.47 10.06
N GLY A 308 -8.09 -13.42 10.53
CA GLY A 308 -7.50 -12.30 11.26
C GLY A 308 -6.78 -11.26 10.41
N LEU A 309 -6.63 -11.44 9.09
CA LEU A 309 -5.94 -10.47 8.22
C LEU A 309 -6.69 -9.13 8.15
N ALA A 310 -8.02 -9.16 8.08
CA ALA A 310 -8.85 -7.94 8.01
C ALA A 310 -8.65 -6.98 9.20
N ALA A 311 -8.16 -7.48 10.35
CA ALA A 311 -7.86 -6.68 11.53
C ALA A 311 -6.42 -6.11 11.54
N ARG A 312 -5.58 -6.49 10.58
CA ARG A 312 -4.19 -6.04 10.48
C ARG A 312 -4.10 -4.68 9.78
N HIS A 313 -2.91 -4.07 9.85
CA HIS A 313 -2.63 -2.83 9.14
C HIS A 313 -2.97 -2.97 7.63
N PRO A 314 -3.56 -1.95 6.98
CA PRO A 314 -3.90 -1.99 5.55
C PRO A 314 -2.73 -2.39 4.63
N SER A 315 -1.49 -1.99 4.95
CA SER A 315 -0.29 -2.39 4.19
C SER A 315 -0.03 -3.90 4.24
N LEU A 316 -0.33 -4.57 5.36
CA LEU A 316 -0.25 -6.04 5.43
C LEU A 316 -1.31 -6.69 4.56
N ILE A 317 -2.54 -6.13 4.54
CA ILE A 317 -3.61 -6.63 3.69
C ILE A 317 -3.21 -6.48 2.22
N ALA A 318 -2.75 -5.28 1.80
CA ALA A 318 -2.28 -5.01 0.45
C ALA A 318 -1.12 -5.95 0.06
N GLY A 319 -0.15 -6.13 0.97
CA GLY A 319 0.99 -7.01 0.76
C GLY A 319 0.62 -8.48 0.60
N VAL A 320 -0.28 -9.01 1.42
CA VAL A 320 -0.76 -10.40 1.31
C VAL A 320 -1.54 -10.61 0.01
N LEU A 321 -2.42 -9.67 -0.36
CA LEU A 321 -3.13 -9.74 -1.64
C LEU A 321 -2.17 -9.70 -2.83
N TYR A 322 -1.17 -8.81 -2.81
CA TYR A 322 -0.11 -8.77 -3.81
C TYR A 322 0.68 -10.08 -3.86
N ARG A 323 1.14 -10.61 -2.71
CA ARG A 323 1.92 -11.85 -2.63
C ARG A 323 1.21 -13.03 -3.28
N ASP A 324 -0.09 -13.15 -3.04
CA ASP A 324 -0.85 -14.34 -3.40
C ASP A 324 -1.58 -14.22 -4.74
N PHE A 325 -1.86 -13.02 -5.23
CA PHE A 325 -2.69 -12.79 -6.42
C PHE A 325 -2.06 -11.91 -7.49
N ASN A 326 -0.81 -11.45 -7.31
CA ASN A 326 -0.10 -10.76 -8.39
C ASN A 326 0.04 -11.66 -9.61
N ARG A 327 -0.39 -11.19 -10.76
CA ARG A 327 -0.30 -11.92 -12.04
C ARG A 327 1.12 -11.96 -12.60
N GLY A 328 2.01 -11.05 -12.17
CA GLY A 328 3.42 -11.00 -12.56
C GLY A 328 3.70 -10.67 -14.03
N ARG A 329 2.73 -10.12 -14.76
CA ARG A 329 2.83 -9.80 -16.18
C ARG A 329 2.40 -8.39 -16.55
N ASP A 330 2.03 -7.59 -15.55
CA ASP A 330 1.63 -6.21 -15.67
C ASP A 330 2.06 -5.40 -14.44
N ASP A 331 1.95 -4.07 -14.54
CA ASP A 331 2.00 -3.19 -13.37
C ASP A 331 0.90 -3.59 -12.39
N VAL A 332 1.11 -3.38 -11.10
CA VAL A 332 0.15 -3.79 -10.09
C VAL A 332 0.01 -2.76 -8.99
N THR A 333 -1.23 -2.33 -8.79
CA THR A 333 -1.61 -1.48 -7.65
C THR A 333 -2.67 -2.19 -6.81
N VAL A 334 -2.44 -2.22 -5.49
CA VAL A 334 -3.40 -2.64 -4.48
C VAL A 334 -3.44 -1.57 -3.40
N LEU A 335 -4.52 -0.82 -3.35
CA LEU A 335 -4.77 0.19 -2.32
C LEU A 335 -5.84 -0.34 -1.38
N VAL A 336 -5.53 -0.36 -0.08
CA VAL A 336 -6.44 -0.73 1.00
C VAL A 336 -6.60 0.47 1.92
N ALA A 337 -7.84 0.82 2.22
CA ALA A 337 -8.18 1.92 3.11
C ALA A 337 -9.14 1.46 4.20
N ARG A 338 -8.92 1.95 5.41
CA ARG A 338 -9.76 1.72 6.59
C ARG A 338 -9.90 3.02 7.37
N GLU A 339 -11.06 3.25 7.98
CA GLU A 339 -11.23 4.36 8.90
C GLU A 339 -10.25 4.25 10.08
N GLU A 340 -9.48 5.32 10.33
CA GLU A 340 -8.54 5.35 11.44
C GLU A 340 -9.34 5.33 12.75
N ASN A 341 -9.22 4.24 13.51
CA ASN A 341 -9.79 4.20 14.85
C ASN A 341 -8.98 5.14 15.74
N LEU A 342 -9.56 6.26 16.13
CA LEU A 342 -9.02 7.10 17.20
C LEU A 342 -9.00 6.25 18.48
N ARG A 343 -7.84 5.64 18.76
CA ARG A 343 -7.58 4.91 20.01
C ARG A 343 -7.17 5.86 21.11
#